data_e85842b14dd9009767620eb4c9c963b2
#
_entry.id   e85842b14dd9009767620eb4c9c963b2
#
_cell.length_a   1.000
_cell.length_b   1.000
_cell.length_c   1.000
_cell.angle_alpha   90.00
_cell.angle_beta   90.00
_cell.angle_gamma   90.00
#
_symmetry.space_group_name_H-M   'P 1'
#
loop_
_entity.id
_entity.type
_entity.pdbx_description
1 polymer ?
#
loop_
_entity_poly.entity_id
_entity_poly.type
_entity_poly.pdbx_seq_one_letter_code
_entity_poly.pdbx_strand_id
1 'polypeptide(L)'
;MNARSDNLVGTVAMLYRYPVKSMLGEARDGLSLLPRGVAGDRAWAVHDETTGKVASAKRPKLWSGLLACAARTLADESGADAAIEVECPDGTRRSAGDPTLDSLLSSLAGRPVRLASVPPDEAEIDRAHPEAQLAEGLHADVASDILKLGAAAPRGTFLDYAPVHLMTTATLDGLTAALPDGAIEAIRYRANVVIRSPSGTPCFPENDWIGGTIQIGDSVALRIILQTPRCAIPMLGHGALPPRPGALRAAAEHNRLDVPGFGHQPCAGVYAQVLRGGAIRHGDFVTFSPA
;
A
#
# COMPACT_ATOMS: atom_id res chain seq x y z
N MET A 1 -31.05 -22.52 3.86
CA MET A 1 -29.64 -22.51 4.30
C MET A 1 -28.94 -21.49 3.41
N ASN A 2 -28.37 -20.46 4.01
CA ASN A 2 -27.85 -19.30 3.26
C ASN A 2 -26.50 -19.65 2.62
N ALA A 3 -26.40 -19.61 1.29
CA ALA A 3 -25.16 -19.76 0.52
C ALA A 3 -24.02 -18.76 0.91
N ARG A 4 -24.31 -17.82 1.78
CA ARG A 4 -23.32 -16.87 2.35
C ARG A 4 -22.41 -17.48 3.42
N SER A 5 -22.81 -18.59 4.08
CA SER A 5 -22.02 -19.16 5.17
C SER A 5 -20.84 -20.01 4.67
N ASP A 6 -20.97 -20.64 3.52
CA ASP A 6 -20.00 -21.63 3.03
C ASP A 6 -18.74 -20.98 2.41
N ASN A 7 -18.83 -19.70 2.01
CA ASN A 7 -17.74 -18.96 1.36
C ASN A 7 -17.23 -17.77 2.18
N LEU A 8 -17.65 -17.66 3.45
CA LEU A 8 -17.24 -16.56 4.33
C LEU A 8 -15.76 -16.70 4.71
N VAL A 9 -14.95 -15.71 4.35
CA VAL A 9 -13.51 -15.66 4.69
C VAL A 9 -13.20 -14.64 5.77
N GLY A 10 -14.19 -13.84 6.19
CA GLY A 10 -14.03 -12.91 7.30
C GLY A 10 -14.90 -11.67 7.23
N THR A 11 -14.45 -10.62 7.91
CA THR A 11 -15.07 -9.29 7.92
C THR A 11 -14.02 -8.21 7.75
N VAL A 12 -14.42 -7.04 7.26
CA VAL A 12 -13.51 -5.88 7.15
C VAL A 12 -13.10 -5.43 8.56
N ALA A 13 -11.80 -5.49 8.85
CA ALA A 13 -11.23 -5.10 10.14
C ALA A 13 -10.62 -3.70 10.14
N MET A 14 -9.93 -3.33 9.06
CA MET A 14 -9.28 -2.02 8.94
C MET A 14 -9.36 -1.57 7.48
N LEU A 15 -9.52 -0.27 7.31
CA LEU A 15 -9.54 0.38 6.00
C LEU A 15 -8.55 1.54 6.01
N TYR A 16 -7.74 1.61 4.96
CA TYR A 16 -6.73 2.67 4.80
C TYR A 16 -6.78 3.28 3.40
N ARG A 17 -6.61 4.57 3.36
CA ARG A 17 -6.37 5.34 2.14
C ARG A 17 -5.03 6.05 2.25
N TYR A 18 -4.29 6.11 1.17
CA TYR A 18 -2.97 6.74 1.10
C TYR A 18 -2.98 7.82 0.01
N PRO A 19 -3.43 9.04 0.30
CA PRO A 19 -3.64 10.08 -0.73
C PRO A 19 -2.38 10.38 -1.53
N VAL A 20 -1.21 10.39 -0.86
CA VAL A 20 0.09 10.63 -1.49
C VAL A 20 0.94 9.35 -1.47
N LYS A 21 1.52 9.01 -2.62
CA LYS A 21 2.47 7.91 -2.74
C LYS A 21 3.64 8.09 -1.76
N SER A 22 3.99 7.00 -1.05
CA SER A 22 5.10 6.94 -0.08
C SER A 22 4.95 7.81 1.17
N MET A 23 3.83 8.51 1.37
CA MET A 23 3.52 9.15 2.65
C MET A 23 2.63 8.24 3.51
N LEU A 24 2.48 8.55 4.79
CA LEU A 24 1.51 7.91 5.66
C LEU A 24 0.10 8.19 5.12
N GLY A 25 -0.74 7.18 5.27
CA GLY A 25 -2.15 7.28 4.93
C GLY A 25 -3.02 7.59 6.14
N GLU A 26 -4.31 7.53 5.92
CA GLU A 26 -5.37 7.74 6.90
C GLU A 26 -6.17 6.45 7.13
N ALA A 27 -6.46 6.11 8.38
CA ALA A 27 -7.43 5.09 8.72
C ALA A 27 -8.85 5.64 8.47
N ARG A 28 -9.72 4.80 7.95
CA ARG A 28 -11.10 5.18 7.57
C ARG A 28 -12.10 4.17 8.09
N ASP A 29 -13.31 4.64 8.45
CA ASP A 29 -14.43 3.75 8.81
C ASP A 29 -15.11 3.16 7.57
N GLY A 30 -14.95 3.80 6.42
CA GLY A 30 -15.45 3.37 5.12
C GLY A 30 -14.58 3.85 3.97
N LEU A 31 -14.66 3.15 2.84
CA LEU A 31 -14.01 3.51 1.59
C LEU A 31 -15.01 3.37 0.43
N SER A 32 -14.87 4.25 -0.56
CA SER A 32 -15.52 4.10 -1.86
C SER A 32 -14.55 3.46 -2.85
N LEU A 33 -14.95 2.34 -3.44
CA LEU A 33 -14.21 1.69 -4.51
C LEU A 33 -14.81 2.07 -5.86
N LEU A 34 -13.97 2.61 -6.71
CA LEU A 34 -14.26 2.98 -8.09
C LEU A 34 -13.57 1.97 -9.03
N PRO A 35 -13.88 1.94 -10.33
CA PRO A 35 -13.14 1.09 -11.28
C PRO A 35 -11.62 1.29 -11.24
N ARG A 36 -11.17 2.49 -10.83
CA ARG A 36 -9.75 2.86 -10.71
C ARG A 36 -9.12 2.47 -9.37
N GLY A 37 -9.86 1.88 -8.43
CA GLY A 37 -9.42 1.52 -7.08
C GLY A 37 -10.12 2.33 -6.00
N VAL A 38 -9.47 2.47 -4.84
CA VAL A 38 -10.00 3.27 -3.74
C VAL A 38 -10.00 4.75 -4.12
N ALA A 39 -11.12 5.43 -3.94
CA ALA A 39 -11.27 6.85 -4.25
C ALA A 39 -10.22 7.68 -3.49
N GLY A 40 -9.44 8.49 -4.22
CA GLY A 40 -8.38 9.34 -3.66
C GLY A 40 -7.10 8.62 -3.23
N ASP A 41 -7.00 7.30 -3.41
CA ASP A 41 -5.80 6.54 -3.04
C ASP A 41 -4.70 6.74 -4.09
N ARG A 42 -3.46 7.10 -3.64
CA ARG A 42 -2.30 7.42 -4.51
C ARG A 42 -2.68 8.34 -5.67
N ALA A 43 -3.58 9.30 -5.38
CA ALA A 43 -3.97 10.33 -6.35
C ALA A 43 -2.86 11.37 -6.56
N TRP A 44 -1.92 11.46 -5.62
CA TRP A 44 -0.81 12.40 -5.63
C TRP A 44 0.52 11.67 -5.43
N ALA A 45 1.60 12.24 -5.96
CA ALA A 45 2.96 11.82 -5.69
C ALA A 45 3.94 12.98 -5.74
N VAL A 46 5.08 12.80 -5.08
CA VAL A 46 6.24 13.70 -5.18
C VAL A 46 7.04 13.33 -6.43
N HIS A 47 7.37 14.32 -7.24
CA HIS A 47 8.22 14.18 -8.42
C HIS A 47 9.61 14.76 -8.14
N ASP A 48 10.63 13.99 -8.47
CA ASP A 48 12.02 14.43 -8.47
C ASP A 48 12.29 15.25 -9.73
N GLU A 49 12.47 16.54 -9.59
CA GLU A 49 12.73 17.44 -10.73
C GLU A 49 14.11 17.24 -11.35
N THR A 50 15.04 16.59 -10.63
CA THR A 50 16.38 16.28 -11.12
C THR A 50 16.36 15.11 -12.10
N THR A 51 15.56 14.08 -11.83
CA THR A 51 15.53 12.84 -12.63
C THR A 51 14.26 12.67 -13.46
N GLY A 52 13.21 13.46 -13.21
CA GLY A 52 11.89 13.31 -13.81
C GLY A 52 11.09 12.09 -13.27
N LYS A 53 11.64 11.34 -12.32
CA LYS A 53 11.01 10.15 -11.76
C LYS A 53 10.04 10.50 -10.64
N VAL A 54 9.12 9.59 -10.37
CA VAL A 54 8.25 9.63 -9.20
C VAL A 54 9.01 9.16 -7.97
N ALA A 55 9.02 9.95 -6.91
CA ALA A 55 9.65 9.60 -5.65
C ALA A 55 8.98 8.37 -5.02
N SER A 56 9.78 7.41 -4.59
CA SER A 56 9.28 6.19 -3.97
C SER A 56 10.16 5.73 -2.82
N ALA A 57 9.56 5.55 -1.64
CA ALA A 57 10.23 4.97 -0.46
C ALA A 57 10.73 3.53 -0.71
N LYS A 58 10.48 2.95 -1.89
CA LYS A 58 11.14 1.71 -2.34
C LYS A 58 12.64 1.89 -2.59
N ARG A 59 13.12 3.14 -2.71
CA ARG A 59 14.54 3.51 -2.62
C ARG A 59 14.79 4.30 -1.33
N PRO A 60 14.99 3.62 -0.20
CA PRO A 60 15.01 4.22 1.12
C PRO A 60 16.06 5.31 1.29
N LYS A 61 17.26 5.12 0.71
CA LYS A 61 18.36 6.11 0.77
C LYS A 61 17.90 7.51 0.35
N LEU A 62 17.01 7.63 -0.62
CA LEU A 62 16.53 8.92 -1.15
C LEU A 62 15.20 9.36 -0.53
N TRP A 63 14.28 8.43 -0.26
CA TRP A 63 12.87 8.76 -0.11
C TRP A 63 12.22 8.24 1.18
N SER A 64 13.00 7.63 2.11
CA SER A 64 12.44 7.17 3.39
C SER A 64 11.83 8.30 4.22
N GLY A 65 12.32 9.52 4.10
CA GLY A 65 11.77 10.70 4.77
C GLY A 65 10.31 11.00 4.43
N LEU A 66 9.84 10.60 3.25
CA LEU A 66 8.42 10.76 2.88
C LEU A 66 7.48 9.96 3.79
N LEU A 67 7.92 8.82 4.35
CA LEU A 67 7.13 8.03 5.31
C LEU A 67 6.99 8.68 6.69
N ALA A 68 7.69 9.77 6.94
CA ALA A 68 7.50 10.59 8.13
C ALA A 68 6.44 11.68 7.93
N CYS A 69 6.06 11.97 6.67
CA CYS A 69 4.94 12.86 6.34
C CYS A 69 3.62 12.10 6.34
N ALA A 70 2.56 12.74 6.79
CA ALA A 70 1.18 12.22 6.68
C ALA A 70 0.40 13.01 5.64
N ALA A 71 -0.42 12.31 4.85
CA ALA A 71 -1.33 12.96 3.91
C ALA A 71 -2.78 12.57 4.22
N ARG A 72 -3.67 13.54 4.20
CA ARG A 72 -5.10 13.33 4.40
C ARG A 72 -5.95 14.12 3.40
N THR A 73 -7.12 13.63 3.13
CA THR A 73 -8.10 14.30 2.26
C THR A 73 -8.92 15.29 3.10
N LEU A 74 -9.07 16.52 2.59
CA LEU A 74 -9.77 17.60 3.31
C LEU A 74 -11.28 17.64 3.07
N ALA A 75 -11.75 17.04 1.99
CA ALA A 75 -13.15 17.06 1.63
C ALA A 75 -13.74 15.66 1.49
N ASP A 76 -15.05 15.60 1.60
CA ASP A 76 -15.83 14.37 1.56
C ASP A 76 -15.65 13.58 0.25
N GLU A 77 -15.46 12.39 0.45
CA GLU A 77 -15.63 11.06 -0.17
C GLU A 77 -15.93 10.92 -1.67
N SER A 78 -16.22 11.93 -2.45
CA SER A 78 -16.81 11.72 -3.78
C SER A 78 -15.90 12.03 -4.98
N GLY A 79 -14.64 12.45 -4.81
CA GLY A 79 -13.89 12.90 -5.96
C GLY A 79 -12.42 12.51 -6.03
N ALA A 80 -11.97 12.24 -7.26
CA ALA A 80 -10.55 12.15 -7.62
C ALA A 80 -9.81 13.50 -7.40
N ASP A 81 -10.54 14.57 -7.19
CA ASP A 81 -10.07 15.96 -7.07
C ASP A 81 -10.16 16.49 -5.63
N ALA A 82 -10.32 15.61 -4.64
CA ALA A 82 -10.38 16.04 -3.25
C ALA A 82 -9.07 16.74 -2.86
N ALA A 83 -9.21 17.96 -2.34
CA ALA A 83 -8.09 18.69 -1.78
C ALA A 83 -7.43 17.85 -0.67
N ILE A 84 -6.11 17.80 -0.70
CA ILE A 84 -5.33 17.08 0.32
C ILE A 84 -4.52 18.06 1.15
N GLU A 85 -4.23 17.68 2.38
CA GLU A 85 -3.28 18.33 3.27
C GLU A 85 -2.14 17.37 3.55
N VAL A 86 -0.92 17.89 3.51
CA VAL A 86 0.30 17.19 3.93
C VAL A 86 0.78 17.76 5.25
N GLU A 87 1.01 16.89 6.22
CA GLU A 87 1.64 17.20 7.50
C GLU A 87 3.07 16.66 7.50
N CYS A 88 4.04 17.53 7.71
CA CYS A 88 5.45 17.19 7.79
C CYS A 88 5.86 16.77 9.22
N PRO A 89 7.04 16.15 9.42
CA PRO A 89 7.49 15.66 10.73
C PRO A 89 7.57 16.71 11.83
N ASP A 90 7.75 17.97 11.47
CA ASP A 90 7.78 19.11 12.39
C ASP A 90 6.38 19.62 12.79
N GLY A 91 5.31 18.97 12.30
CA GLY A 91 3.92 19.35 12.52
C GLY A 91 3.41 20.43 11.55
N THR A 92 4.25 20.93 10.66
CA THR A 92 3.83 21.90 9.63
C THR A 92 2.84 21.26 8.67
N ARG A 93 1.68 21.93 8.45
CA ARG A 93 0.63 21.47 7.54
C ARG A 93 0.46 22.41 6.37
N ARG A 94 0.31 21.86 5.18
CA ARG A 94 0.06 22.60 3.94
C ARG A 94 -0.91 21.83 3.04
N SER A 95 -1.84 22.56 2.44
CA SER A 95 -2.72 21.98 1.41
C SER A 95 -1.97 21.80 0.09
N ALA A 96 -2.35 20.82 -0.71
CA ALA A 96 -1.91 20.75 -2.10
C ALA A 96 -2.32 22.04 -2.83
N GLY A 97 -1.37 22.66 -3.54
CA GLY A 97 -1.55 23.99 -4.16
C GLY A 97 -1.03 25.15 -3.33
N ASP A 98 -0.67 24.93 -2.05
CA ASP A 98 0.11 25.94 -1.31
C ASP A 98 1.49 26.09 -1.96
N PRO A 99 1.88 27.30 -2.40
CA PRO A 99 3.14 27.50 -3.11
C PRO A 99 4.39 27.19 -2.28
N THR A 100 4.25 27.09 -0.96
CA THR A 100 5.37 26.75 -0.06
C THR A 100 5.55 25.27 0.16
N LEU A 101 4.58 24.43 -0.23
CA LEU A 101 4.63 22.98 0.01
C LEU A 101 5.80 22.31 -0.72
N ASP A 102 6.01 22.66 -2.01
CA ASP A 102 7.11 22.08 -2.79
C ASP A 102 8.48 22.47 -2.24
N SER A 103 8.64 23.68 -1.73
CA SER A 103 9.86 24.10 -1.04
C SER A 103 10.10 23.34 0.25
N LEU A 104 9.04 23.09 1.02
CA LEU A 104 9.09 22.30 2.26
C LEU A 104 9.47 20.85 1.97
N LEU A 105 8.84 20.22 0.98
CA LEU A 105 9.15 18.85 0.54
C LEU A 105 10.56 18.75 -0.05
N SER A 106 11.03 19.78 -0.79
CA SER A 106 12.39 19.84 -1.32
C SER A 106 13.44 19.93 -0.20
N SER A 107 13.16 20.69 0.85
CA SER A 107 14.01 20.77 2.03
C SER A 107 14.09 19.42 2.75
N LEU A 108 12.96 18.73 2.91
CA LEU A 108 12.89 17.39 3.51
C LEU A 108 13.65 16.35 2.68
N ALA A 109 13.51 16.39 1.36
CA ALA A 109 14.14 15.45 0.44
C ALA A 109 15.62 15.76 0.17
N GLY A 110 16.10 16.96 0.51
CA GLY A 110 17.45 17.42 0.20
C GLY A 110 17.70 17.63 -1.32
N ARG A 111 16.63 17.84 -2.10
CA ARG A 111 16.67 17.98 -3.56
C ARG A 111 15.39 18.61 -4.10
N PRO A 112 15.44 19.24 -5.28
CA PRO A 112 14.24 19.84 -5.89
C PRO A 112 13.18 18.80 -6.19
N VAL A 113 12.00 18.98 -5.60
CA VAL A 113 10.83 18.14 -5.85
C VAL A 113 9.57 18.99 -5.91
N ARG A 114 8.52 18.43 -6.52
CA ARG A 114 7.17 19.00 -6.51
C ARG A 114 6.11 17.94 -6.25
N LEU A 115 5.01 18.34 -5.63
CA LEU A 115 3.84 17.49 -5.47
C LEU A 115 2.96 17.60 -6.72
N ALA A 116 2.52 16.48 -7.27
CA ALA A 116 1.68 16.46 -8.47
C ALA A 116 0.57 15.42 -8.38
N SER A 117 -0.57 15.73 -9.01
CA SER A 117 -1.74 14.83 -9.14
C SER A 117 -1.83 14.16 -10.51
N VAL A 118 -1.01 14.57 -11.45
CA VAL A 118 -0.96 13.99 -12.80
C VAL A 118 0.37 13.27 -12.97
N PRO A 119 0.36 11.94 -13.13
CA PRO A 119 1.58 11.20 -13.40
C PRO A 119 2.11 11.51 -14.81
N PRO A 120 3.43 11.46 -15.02
CA PRO A 120 4.01 11.46 -16.36
C PRO A 120 3.50 10.29 -17.20
N ASP A 121 3.49 10.42 -18.52
CA ASP A 121 3.04 9.35 -19.44
C ASP A 121 3.78 8.02 -19.22
N GLU A 122 5.08 8.07 -18.98
CA GLU A 122 5.94 6.92 -18.69
C GLU A 122 6.49 7.03 -17.26
N ALA A 123 5.59 7.11 -16.26
CA ALA A 123 5.98 7.27 -14.88
C ALA A 123 6.85 6.12 -14.37
N GLU A 124 8.05 6.44 -13.92
CA GLU A 124 9.04 5.50 -13.40
C GLU A 124 9.35 5.74 -11.93
N ILE A 125 9.72 4.69 -11.25
CA ILE A 125 10.25 4.71 -9.88
C ILE A 125 11.52 3.86 -9.79
N ASP A 126 12.38 4.20 -8.85
CA ASP A 126 13.46 3.30 -8.44
C ASP A 126 12.97 2.36 -7.34
N ARG A 127 13.32 1.08 -7.45
CA ARG A 127 13.10 0.04 -6.44
C ARG A 127 14.43 -0.58 -6.05
N ALA A 128 14.92 -0.27 -4.88
CA ALA A 128 16.09 -0.93 -4.30
C ALA A 128 15.82 -2.42 -4.08
N HIS A 129 16.83 -3.26 -4.26
CA HIS A 129 16.73 -4.69 -3.99
C HIS A 129 16.50 -4.92 -2.50
N PRO A 130 15.32 -5.44 -2.08
CA PRO A 130 14.93 -5.44 -0.68
C PRO A 130 15.81 -6.32 0.20
N GLU A 131 16.38 -7.39 -0.35
CA GLU A 131 17.27 -8.29 0.39
C GLU A 131 18.66 -7.67 0.62
N ALA A 132 19.19 -6.98 -0.38
CA ALA A 132 20.42 -6.20 -0.21
C ALA A 132 20.21 -5.09 0.84
N GLN A 133 19.05 -4.42 0.79
CA GLN A 133 18.69 -3.41 1.80
C GLN A 133 18.56 -4.00 3.21
N LEU A 134 18.06 -5.24 3.33
CA LEU A 134 17.98 -5.95 4.60
C LEU A 134 19.36 -6.36 5.13
N ALA A 135 20.28 -6.72 4.25
CA ALA A 135 21.63 -7.17 4.59
C ALA A 135 22.59 -6.01 4.89
N GLU A 136 22.55 -4.95 4.06
CA GLU A 136 23.52 -3.85 4.10
C GLU A 136 23.08 -2.66 4.96
N GLY A 137 21.77 -2.60 5.29
CA GLY A 137 21.17 -1.55 6.10
C GLY A 137 20.15 -0.70 5.34
N LEU A 138 19.23 -0.11 6.12
CA LEU A 138 18.02 0.56 5.57
C LEU A 138 18.33 1.75 4.66
N HIS A 139 19.48 2.38 4.83
CA HIS A 139 19.90 3.56 4.06
C HIS A 139 21.15 3.30 3.20
N ALA A 140 21.58 2.04 3.08
CA ALA A 140 22.69 1.67 2.21
C ALA A 140 22.36 1.96 0.73
N ASP A 141 23.38 2.26 -0.05
CA ASP A 141 23.25 2.49 -1.50
C ASP A 141 23.34 1.18 -2.25
N VAL A 142 22.27 0.45 -2.23
CA VAL A 142 22.16 -0.85 -2.91
C VAL A 142 21.67 -0.70 -4.35
N ALA A 143 21.89 -1.72 -5.16
CA ALA A 143 21.37 -1.80 -6.52
C ALA A 143 19.85 -1.63 -6.54
N SER A 144 19.35 -0.98 -7.57
CA SER A 144 17.92 -0.73 -7.75
C SER A 144 17.50 -0.94 -9.20
N ASP A 145 16.29 -1.46 -9.37
CA ASP A 145 15.62 -1.57 -10.66
C ASP A 145 14.79 -0.33 -10.93
N ILE A 146 14.65 0.03 -12.20
CA ILE A 146 13.68 1.02 -12.65
C ILE A 146 12.40 0.27 -12.98
N LEU A 147 11.30 0.67 -12.35
CA LEU A 147 9.98 0.08 -12.58
C LEU A 147 9.02 1.15 -13.14
N LYS A 148 8.25 0.76 -14.17
CA LYS A 148 7.09 1.53 -14.62
C LYS A 148 5.94 1.38 -13.62
N LEU A 149 5.24 2.48 -13.36
CA LEU A 149 4.07 2.46 -12.49
C LEU A 149 2.85 1.85 -13.17
N GLY A 150 2.00 1.23 -12.35
CA GLY A 150 0.64 0.90 -12.73
C GLY A 150 0.48 -0.23 -13.74
N ALA A 151 1.39 -1.23 -13.77
CA ALA A 151 1.33 -2.31 -14.76
C ALA A 151 -0.01 -3.05 -14.84
N ALA A 152 -0.76 -3.15 -13.72
CA ALA A 152 -2.09 -3.72 -13.64
C ALA A 152 -3.14 -2.73 -13.11
N ALA A 153 -2.82 -1.42 -13.09
CA ALA A 153 -3.70 -0.36 -12.65
C ALA A 153 -4.14 0.52 -13.84
N PRO A 154 -5.26 1.23 -13.72
CA PRO A 154 -5.68 2.19 -14.73
C PRO A 154 -4.66 3.31 -14.91
N ARG A 155 -4.51 3.80 -16.14
CA ARG A 155 -3.64 4.94 -16.47
C ARG A 155 -4.02 6.18 -15.65
N GLY A 156 -3.05 7.05 -15.39
CA GLY A 156 -3.27 8.29 -14.66
C GLY A 156 -3.41 8.10 -13.14
N THR A 157 -2.78 7.06 -12.57
CA THR A 157 -2.66 6.83 -11.13
C THR A 157 -1.20 6.65 -10.74
N PHE A 158 -0.87 6.94 -9.47
CA PHE A 158 0.46 6.66 -8.92
C PHE A 158 0.54 5.31 -8.19
N LEU A 159 -0.36 4.41 -8.50
CA LEU A 159 -0.37 3.04 -7.98
C LEU A 159 0.86 2.27 -8.46
N ASP A 160 1.44 1.46 -7.59
CA ASP A 160 2.66 0.70 -7.93
C ASP A 160 2.39 -0.38 -8.97
N TYR A 161 1.31 -1.16 -8.77
CA TYR A 161 0.99 -2.30 -9.62
C TYR A 161 -0.52 -2.41 -9.88
N ALA A 162 -1.34 -2.57 -8.84
CA ALA A 162 -2.78 -2.83 -8.94
C ALA A 162 -3.59 -1.84 -8.08
N PRO A 163 -4.88 -1.66 -8.39
CA PRO A 163 -5.72 -0.64 -7.77
C PRO A 163 -6.07 -0.89 -6.30
N VAL A 164 -6.04 -2.14 -5.82
CA VAL A 164 -6.39 -2.48 -4.44
C VAL A 164 -5.40 -3.49 -3.88
N HIS A 165 -4.98 -3.28 -2.64
CA HIS A 165 -4.19 -4.24 -1.87
C HIS A 165 -5.00 -4.72 -0.68
N LEU A 166 -5.18 -6.04 -0.57
CA LEU A 166 -5.86 -6.73 0.52
C LEU A 166 -4.86 -7.52 1.36
N MET A 167 -5.13 -7.62 2.65
CA MET A 167 -4.35 -8.42 3.60
C MET A 167 -5.28 -9.01 4.65
N THR A 168 -4.91 -10.11 5.30
CA THR A 168 -5.71 -10.70 6.38
C THR A 168 -5.06 -10.50 7.75
N THR A 169 -5.86 -10.58 8.82
CA THR A 169 -5.31 -10.63 10.18
C THR A 169 -4.52 -11.90 10.42
N ALA A 170 -4.90 -13.04 9.80
CA ALA A 170 -4.13 -14.28 9.90
C ALA A 170 -2.72 -14.15 9.34
N THR A 171 -2.54 -13.40 8.26
CA THR A 171 -1.20 -13.05 7.73
C THR A 171 -0.43 -12.16 8.70
N LEU A 172 -1.07 -11.12 9.28
CA LEU A 172 -0.43 -10.27 10.29
C LEU A 172 -0.02 -11.06 11.53
N ASP A 173 -0.88 -11.97 11.99
CA ASP A 173 -0.61 -12.84 13.14
C ASP A 173 0.55 -13.80 12.86
N GLY A 174 0.59 -14.39 11.66
CA GLY A 174 1.70 -15.26 11.23
C GLY A 174 3.04 -14.50 11.15
N LEU A 175 3.04 -13.30 10.58
CA LEU A 175 4.23 -12.46 10.55
C LEU A 175 4.65 -12.01 11.95
N THR A 176 3.70 -11.72 12.83
CA THR A 176 3.93 -11.34 14.22
C THR A 176 4.56 -12.47 15.02
N ALA A 177 4.04 -13.70 14.85
CA ALA A 177 4.54 -14.90 15.55
C ALA A 177 6.01 -15.21 15.22
N ALA A 178 6.49 -14.77 14.05
CA ALA A 178 7.88 -14.91 13.62
C ALA A 178 8.82 -13.84 14.23
N LEU A 179 8.30 -12.91 15.03
CA LEU A 179 9.09 -11.82 15.61
C LEU A 179 9.13 -11.89 17.14
N PRO A 180 10.31 -11.64 17.76
CA PRO A 180 10.45 -11.63 19.20
C PRO A 180 9.80 -10.41 19.86
N ASP A 181 9.58 -9.31 19.10
CA ASP A 181 9.35 -7.98 19.66
C ASP A 181 7.91 -7.46 19.49
N GLY A 182 6.91 -8.35 19.54
CA GLY A 182 5.49 -7.94 19.55
C GLY A 182 4.86 -7.76 18.16
N ALA A 183 3.62 -7.28 18.12
CA ALA A 183 2.78 -7.24 16.94
C ALA A 183 3.32 -6.36 15.79
N ILE A 184 3.10 -6.81 14.57
CA ILE A 184 3.37 -6.02 13.35
C ILE A 184 2.16 -5.15 13.02
N GLU A 185 2.42 -3.88 12.78
CA GLU A 185 1.39 -2.92 12.42
C GLU A 185 1.03 -3.06 10.91
N ALA A 186 -0.25 -3.25 10.62
CA ALA A 186 -0.78 -3.42 9.26
C ALA A 186 -0.40 -2.27 8.30
N ILE A 187 -0.31 -1.05 8.83
CA ILE A 187 0.03 0.15 8.05
C ILE A 187 1.40 0.06 7.35
N ARG A 188 2.33 -0.75 7.86
CA ARG A 188 3.65 -0.96 7.23
C ARG A 188 3.53 -1.61 5.86
N TYR A 189 2.54 -2.48 5.70
CA TYR A 189 2.28 -3.18 4.43
C TYR A 189 1.41 -2.38 3.47
N ARG A 190 0.84 -1.26 3.91
CA ARG A 190 0.08 -0.32 3.10
C ARG A 190 -1.11 -0.97 2.37
N ALA A 191 -1.76 -1.94 3.02
CA ALA A 191 -3.01 -2.52 2.52
C ALA A 191 -4.14 -1.48 2.58
N ASN A 192 -5.03 -1.51 1.58
CA ASN A 192 -6.25 -0.70 1.60
C ASN A 192 -7.32 -1.34 2.50
N VAL A 193 -7.40 -2.68 2.49
CA VAL A 193 -8.37 -3.44 3.25
C VAL A 193 -7.64 -4.53 4.03
N VAL A 194 -7.84 -4.57 5.34
CA VAL A 194 -7.45 -5.68 6.19
C VAL A 194 -8.69 -6.46 6.59
N ILE A 195 -8.69 -7.76 6.28
CA ILE A 195 -9.80 -8.66 6.54
C ILE A 195 -9.53 -9.41 7.84
N ARG A 196 -10.46 -9.35 8.79
CA ARG A 196 -10.41 -10.18 10.00
C ARG A 196 -10.75 -11.62 9.63
N SER A 197 -9.77 -12.50 9.74
CA SER A 197 -9.96 -13.93 9.51
C SER A 197 -10.75 -14.57 10.66
N PRO A 198 -11.54 -15.62 10.40
CA PRO A 198 -12.09 -16.47 11.43
C PRO A 198 -10.99 -17.08 12.33
N SER A 199 -11.36 -17.41 13.57
CA SER A 199 -10.41 -18.08 14.47
C SER A 199 -9.94 -19.41 13.90
N GLY A 200 -8.64 -19.71 14.01
CA GLY A 200 -8.05 -20.94 13.50
C GLY A 200 -7.74 -20.92 12.00
N THR A 201 -7.93 -19.79 11.31
CA THR A 201 -7.51 -19.67 9.91
C THR A 201 -5.98 -19.82 9.81
N PRO A 202 -5.46 -20.68 8.90
CA PRO A 202 -4.03 -20.78 8.65
C PRO A 202 -3.40 -19.44 8.26
N CYS A 203 -2.08 -19.30 8.48
CA CYS A 203 -1.34 -18.11 8.04
C CYS A 203 -1.38 -17.99 6.50
N PHE A 204 -1.42 -16.75 6.01
CA PHE A 204 -1.39 -16.40 4.58
C PHE A 204 -2.54 -17.00 3.75
N PRO A 205 -3.79 -16.99 4.22
CA PRO A 205 -4.90 -17.65 3.52
C PRO A 205 -5.21 -16.99 2.18
N GLU A 206 -4.91 -15.71 2.02
CA GLU A 206 -5.11 -14.97 0.77
C GLU A 206 -4.22 -15.45 -0.38
N ASN A 207 -3.17 -16.23 -0.13
CA ASN A 207 -2.36 -16.82 -1.20
C ASN A 207 -3.18 -17.73 -2.13
N ASP A 208 -4.21 -18.38 -1.58
CA ASP A 208 -5.08 -19.31 -2.30
C ASP A 208 -6.22 -18.60 -3.05
N TRP A 209 -6.31 -17.27 -2.95
CA TRP A 209 -7.40 -16.52 -3.59
C TRP A 209 -7.10 -16.09 -5.03
N ILE A 210 -5.91 -16.36 -5.55
CA ILE A 210 -5.49 -15.92 -6.88
C ILE A 210 -6.42 -16.48 -7.97
N GLY A 211 -6.87 -15.60 -8.85
CA GLY A 211 -7.83 -15.93 -9.92
C GLY A 211 -9.28 -15.90 -9.48
N GLY A 212 -9.55 -15.99 -8.18
CA GLY A 212 -10.90 -15.94 -7.62
C GLY A 212 -11.43 -14.52 -7.42
N THR A 213 -12.63 -14.44 -6.86
CA THR A 213 -13.34 -13.19 -6.59
C THR A 213 -13.63 -13.05 -5.11
N ILE A 214 -13.26 -11.91 -4.55
CA ILE A 214 -13.68 -11.46 -3.22
C ILE A 214 -14.87 -10.54 -3.38
N GLN A 215 -15.93 -10.80 -2.63
CA GLN A 215 -17.05 -9.88 -2.47
C GLN A 215 -17.01 -9.28 -1.06
N ILE A 216 -17.18 -7.95 -0.96
CA ILE A 216 -17.22 -7.21 0.29
C ILE A 216 -18.60 -6.53 0.40
N GLY A 217 -19.33 -6.86 1.46
CA GLY A 217 -20.71 -6.44 1.60
C GLY A 217 -21.58 -6.90 0.43
N ASP A 218 -22.59 -6.09 0.07
CA ASP A 218 -23.52 -6.41 -1.02
C ASP A 218 -23.09 -5.82 -2.36
N SER A 219 -22.20 -4.83 -2.36
CA SER A 219 -21.94 -4.00 -3.55
C SER A 219 -20.60 -4.28 -4.23
N VAL A 220 -19.53 -4.52 -3.50
CA VAL A 220 -18.17 -4.56 -4.05
C VAL A 220 -17.75 -5.97 -4.43
N ALA A 221 -17.19 -6.11 -5.64
CA ALA A 221 -16.55 -7.35 -6.10
C ALA A 221 -15.15 -7.05 -6.65
N LEU A 222 -14.17 -7.83 -6.22
CA LEU A 222 -12.76 -7.68 -6.55
C LEU A 222 -12.21 -8.99 -7.13
N ARG A 223 -11.52 -8.93 -8.27
CA ARG A 223 -10.74 -10.05 -8.81
C ARG A 223 -9.37 -10.06 -8.17
N ILE A 224 -8.99 -11.13 -7.53
CA ILE A 224 -7.63 -11.30 -7.00
C ILE A 224 -6.71 -11.73 -8.14
N ILE A 225 -5.64 -10.95 -8.34
CA ILE A 225 -4.80 -11.12 -9.55
C ILE A 225 -3.39 -11.62 -9.24
N LEU A 226 -2.85 -11.30 -8.07
CA LEU A 226 -1.45 -11.63 -7.76
C LEU A 226 -1.18 -11.54 -6.25
N GLN A 227 -0.27 -12.35 -5.73
CA GLN A 227 0.32 -12.14 -4.41
C GLN A 227 1.12 -10.82 -4.43
N THR A 228 1.18 -10.12 -3.28
CA THR A 228 1.88 -8.84 -3.21
C THR A 228 3.35 -9.03 -2.83
N PRO A 229 4.29 -8.88 -3.79
CA PRO A 229 5.72 -8.91 -3.51
C PRO A 229 6.12 -7.73 -2.62
N ARG A 230 6.90 -7.98 -1.58
CA ARG A 230 7.30 -6.94 -0.65
C ARG A 230 8.63 -6.30 -1.06
N CYS A 231 8.67 -4.99 -0.86
CA CYS A 231 9.86 -4.15 -1.01
C CYS A 231 10.36 -3.74 0.38
N ALA A 232 11.32 -2.82 0.43
CA ALA A 232 11.90 -2.32 1.68
C ALA A 232 10.92 -1.56 2.59
N ILE A 233 9.79 -1.04 2.08
CA ILE A 233 8.89 -0.15 2.83
C ILE A 233 8.47 -0.71 4.21
N PRO A 234 8.07 -1.99 4.36
CA PRO A 234 7.68 -2.51 5.68
C PRO A 234 8.75 -2.39 6.76
N MET A 235 10.03 -2.38 6.37
CA MET A 235 11.16 -2.27 7.29
C MET A 235 11.40 -0.85 7.82
N LEU A 236 10.92 0.16 7.09
CA LEU A 236 11.23 1.56 7.37
C LEU A 236 10.42 2.10 8.55
N GLY A 237 10.85 3.25 9.08
CA GLY A 237 10.02 4.03 10.00
C GLY A 237 8.77 4.56 9.30
N HIS A 238 7.64 4.61 10.02
CA HIS A 238 6.37 5.13 9.54
C HIS A 238 5.84 6.14 10.55
N GLY A 239 6.12 7.43 10.34
CA GLY A 239 5.79 8.46 11.33
C GLY A 239 6.44 8.16 12.68
N ALA A 240 5.63 8.00 13.73
CA ALA A 240 6.10 7.66 15.07
C ALA A 240 6.56 6.19 15.23
N LEU A 241 6.24 5.30 14.27
CA LEU A 241 6.66 3.91 14.32
C LEU A 241 8.13 3.78 13.92
N PRO A 242 9.01 3.20 14.77
CA PRO A 242 10.42 3.03 14.46
C PRO A 242 10.64 2.06 13.29
N PRO A 243 11.83 2.07 12.66
CA PRO A 243 12.23 1.05 11.70
C PRO A 243 12.10 -0.36 12.29
N ARG A 244 11.65 -1.33 11.45
CA ARG A 244 11.44 -2.71 11.87
C ARG A 244 11.86 -3.71 10.79
N PRO A 245 13.15 -4.01 10.65
CA PRO A 245 13.67 -4.93 9.62
C PRO A 245 13.00 -6.30 9.63
N GLY A 246 12.57 -6.77 10.80
CA GLY A 246 11.83 -8.01 10.97
C GLY A 246 10.54 -8.10 10.15
N ALA A 247 9.91 -6.97 9.84
CA ALA A 247 8.66 -6.96 9.05
C ALA A 247 8.84 -7.53 7.62
N LEU A 248 10.02 -7.32 6.99
CA LEU A 248 10.32 -7.96 5.71
C LEU A 248 10.92 -9.36 5.91
N ARG A 249 11.79 -9.52 6.92
CA ARG A 249 12.44 -10.81 7.20
C ARG A 249 11.41 -11.92 7.46
N ALA A 250 10.40 -11.66 8.28
CA ALA A 250 9.31 -12.61 8.53
C ALA A 250 8.61 -13.05 7.23
N ALA A 251 8.29 -12.11 6.33
CA ALA A 251 7.71 -12.46 5.03
C ALA A 251 8.68 -13.27 4.15
N ALA A 252 9.99 -12.94 4.19
CA ALA A 252 11.01 -13.64 3.41
C ALA A 252 11.25 -15.08 3.90
N GLU A 253 11.10 -15.33 5.18
CA GLU A 253 11.32 -16.65 5.80
C GLU A 253 10.07 -17.53 5.74
N HIS A 254 8.88 -16.95 5.85
CA HIS A 254 7.64 -17.72 6.04
C HIS A 254 6.65 -17.66 4.88
N ASN A 255 6.82 -16.74 3.94
CA ASN A 255 5.92 -16.60 2.78
C ASN A 255 6.65 -16.12 1.52
N ARG A 256 7.62 -16.89 1.06
CA ARG A 256 8.34 -16.64 -0.18
C ARG A 256 7.72 -17.47 -1.31
N LEU A 257 7.25 -16.81 -2.35
CA LEU A 257 6.48 -17.40 -3.45
C LEU A 257 7.06 -17.02 -4.81
N ASP A 258 6.84 -17.90 -5.80
CA ASP A 258 7.07 -17.55 -7.20
C ASP A 258 5.92 -16.68 -7.70
N VAL A 259 6.21 -15.41 -7.93
CA VAL A 259 5.23 -14.43 -8.36
C VAL A 259 5.40 -14.13 -9.84
N PRO A 260 4.39 -14.35 -10.69
CA PRO A 260 4.47 -14.09 -12.12
C PRO A 260 4.98 -12.68 -12.43
N GLY A 261 6.04 -12.59 -13.24
CA GLY A 261 6.69 -11.33 -13.61
C GLY A 261 7.64 -10.74 -12.56
N PHE A 262 7.74 -11.32 -11.36
CA PHE A 262 8.61 -10.85 -10.28
C PHE A 262 9.60 -11.90 -9.79
N GLY A 263 9.43 -13.19 -10.15
CA GLY A 263 10.23 -14.28 -9.64
C GLY A 263 9.95 -14.62 -8.18
N HIS A 264 10.92 -15.21 -7.51
CA HIS A 264 10.79 -15.71 -6.14
C HIS A 264 10.90 -14.59 -5.11
N GLN A 265 9.78 -14.14 -4.55
CA GLN A 265 9.66 -12.92 -3.73
C GLN A 265 9.05 -13.19 -2.34
N PRO A 266 9.50 -12.45 -1.31
CA PRO A 266 8.74 -12.37 -0.06
C PRO A 266 7.38 -11.72 -0.31
N CYS A 267 6.29 -12.33 0.15
CA CYS A 267 4.92 -11.87 -0.09
C CYS A 267 4.16 -11.63 1.21
N ALA A 268 3.24 -10.67 1.17
CA ALA A 268 2.26 -10.45 2.23
C ALA A 268 1.05 -9.69 1.65
N GLY A 269 -0.13 -10.33 1.69
CA GLY A 269 -1.34 -9.84 1.06
C GLY A 269 -1.41 -10.10 -0.44
N VAL A 270 -2.47 -9.63 -1.07
CA VAL A 270 -2.78 -9.83 -2.48
C VAL A 270 -3.23 -8.55 -3.16
N TYR A 271 -2.92 -8.44 -4.45
CA TYR A 271 -3.42 -7.39 -5.32
C TYR A 271 -4.75 -7.78 -5.96
N ALA A 272 -5.63 -6.79 -6.10
CA ALA A 272 -6.93 -6.99 -6.70
C ALA A 272 -7.30 -5.87 -7.70
N GLN A 273 -8.13 -6.23 -8.67
CA GLN A 273 -8.82 -5.33 -9.58
C GLN A 273 -10.29 -5.20 -9.21
N VAL A 274 -10.87 -4.03 -9.41
CA VAL A 274 -12.29 -3.78 -9.12
C VAL A 274 -13.15 -4.29 -10.29
N LEU A 275 -13.97 -5.31 -10.04
CA LEU A 275 -14.98 -5.80 -10.97
C LEU A 275 -16.28 -5.00 -10.83
N ARG A 276 -16.67 -4.71 -9.60
CA ARG A 276 -17.84 -3.89 -9.28
C ARG A 276 -17.49 -2.99 -8.11
N GLY A 277 -17.61 -1.68 -8.31
CA GLY A 277 -17.38 -0.67 -7.30
C GLY A 277 -18.56 -0.52 -6.33
N GLY A 278 -18.36 0.28 -5.32
CA GLY A 278 -19.34 0.57 -4.27
C GLY A 278 -18.67 1.03 -2.99
N ALA A 279 -19.47 1.25 -1.96
CA ALA A 279 -18.98 1.57 -0.63
C ALA A 279 -18.75 0.30 0.19
N ILE A 280 -17.68 0.31 0.98
CA ILE A 280 -17.38 -0.70 2.00
C ILE A 280 -17.15 -0.02 3.34
N ARG A 281 -17.42 -0.74 4.43
CA ARG A 281 -17.28 -0.23 5.80
C ARG A 281 -16.66 -1.28 6.71
N HIS A 282 -16.12 -0.82 7.82
CA HIS A 282 -15.74 -1.70 8.92
C HIS A 282 -16.89 -2.64 9.28
N GLY A 283 -16.59 -3.93 9.45
CA GLY A 283 -17.56 -4.97 9.81
C GLY A 283 -18.27 -5.63 8.62
N ASP A 284 -18.16 -5.12 7.39
CA ASP A 284 -18.76 -5.76 6.22
C ASP A 284 -18.25 -7.19 6.05
N PHE A 285 -19.15 -8.12 5.75
CA PHE A 285 -18.81 -9.51 5.46
C PHE A 285 -17.98 -9.61 4.18
N VAL A 286 -17.02 -10.52 4.21
CA VAL A 286 -16.14 -10.81 3.07
C VAL A 286 -16.29 -12.27 2.70
N THR A 287 -16.68 -12.53 1.46
CA THR A 287 -16.80 -13.89 0.92
C THR A 287 -15.85 -14.09 -0.25
N PHE A 288 -15.39 -15.32 -0.44
CA PHE A 288 -14.52 -15.73 -1.53
C PHE A 288 -15.22 -16.75 -2.44
N SER A 289 -15.06 -16.57 -3.75
CA SER A 289 -15.48 -17.53 -4.76
C SER A 289 -14.27 -17.86 -5.64
N PRO A 290 -13.88 -19.13 -5.75
CA PRO A 290 -12.80 -19.54 -6.65
C PRO A 290 -13.14 -19.20 -8.12
N ALA A 291 -12.12 -19.28 -8.99
CA ALA A 291 -12.22 -18.94 -10.42
C ALA A 291 -13.11 -19.92 -11.18
#